data_5d0764fcfbdd70394eec13b9eabe3d2c
#
_entry.id   5d0764fcfbdd70394eec13b9eabe3d2c
#
_cell.length_a   1.000
_cell.length_b   1.000
_cell.length_c   1.000
_cell.angle_alpha   90.00
_cell.angle_beta   90.00
_cell.angle_gamma   90.00
#
_symmetry.space_group_name_H-M   'P 1'
#
loop_
_entity.id
_entity.type
_entity.pdbx_description
1 polymer ?
#
loop_
_entity_poly.entity_id
_entity_poly.type
_entity_poly.pdbx_seq_one_letter_code
_entity_poly.pdbx_strand_id
1 'polypeptide(L)'
;MKPYRIPLLVKDYTEYDMIQKHTELPSFPDARVHLLYIFLNQGSRKPLHHEELYALVTSLVQMGLDTHETIDTVEGSQAEGQMRCRQLKVLAGDYFSSRFYQLLSAQGQIEVIRLLSQSICDLNIQKMNLYSKISSSLLSAEQYLRLKVQLNMQLFLSFTPMLEESVQGLWQELLREFSLCDTLMQELYAVNKGPRRSVGYPFISGVELMDKLRHTITRIQYTLQVNNSDMRFRAVGQLLEPFASYQNVSETV
;
A
#
# COMPACT_ATOMS: atom_id res chain seq x y z
N MET A 1 -13.13 -1.21 -20.41
CA MET A 1 -12.11 -1.59 -19.39
C MET A 1 -12.23 -3.09 -19.15
N LYS A 2 -11.11 -3.82 -19.15
CA LYS A 2 -11.12 -5.21 -18.71
C LYS A 2 -11.51 -5.27 -17.23
N PRO A 3 -12.17 -6.35 -16.76
CA PRO A 3 -12.53 -6.47 -15.36
C PRO A 3 -11.24 -6.48 -14.47
N TYR A 4 -11.31 -5.81 -13.35
CA TYR A 4 -10.23 -5.83 -12.35
C TYR A 4 -10.20 -7.18 -11.65
N ARG A 5 -9.08 -7.89 -11.75
CA ARG A 5 -8.92 -9.24 -11.17
C ARG A 5 -7.55 -9.45 -10.50
N ILE A 6 -6.85 -8.37 -10.21
CA ILE A 6 -5.53 -8.46 -9.56
C ILE A 6 -5.57 -9.26 -8.26
N PRO A 7 -6.57 -9.09 -7.35
CA PRO A 7 -6.65 -9.91 -6.14
C PRO A 7 -6.72 -11.42 -6.41
N LEU A 8 -7.35 -11.83 -7.53
CA LEU A 8 -7.39 -13.23 -7.92
C LEU A 8 -6.03 -13.71 -8.44
N LEU A 9 -5.36 -12.91 -9.27
CA LEU A 9 -4.03 -13.25 -9.81
C LEU A 9 -2.96 -13.33 -8.73
N VAL A 10 -3.06 -12.50 -7.70
CA VAL A 10 -2.12 -12.52 -6.56
C VAL A 10 -2.22 -13.82 -5.77
N LYS A 11 -3.39 -14.47 -5.74
CA LYS A 11 -3.57 -15.75 -5.05
C LYS A 11 -2.62 -16.83 -5.54
N ASP A 12 -2.31 -16.88 -6.83
CA ASP A 12 -1.36 -17.84 -7.41
C ASP A 12 0.05 -17.74 -6.77
N TYR A 13 0.35 -16.61 -6.12
CA TYR A 13 1.62 -16.35 -5.43
C TYR A 13 1.49 -16.43 -3.91
N THR A 14 0.35 -16.06 -3.35
CA THR A 14 0.13 -15.99 -1.89
C THR A 14 -0.41 -17.29 -1.30
N GLU A 15 -1.12 -18.08 -2.10
CA GLU A 15 -1.71 -19.35 -1.67
C GLU A 15 -0.73 -20.53 -1.76
N TYR A 16 0.57 -20.26 -1.74
CA TYR A 16 1.58 -21.31 -1.64
C TYR A 16 1.58 -21.92 -0.22
N ASP A 17 1.44 -23.24 -0.16
CA ASP A 17 1.25 -24.02 1.09
C ASP A 17 2.14 -23.61 2.25
N MET A 18 3.44 -23.41 1.98
CA MET A 18 4.42 -23.04 3.02
C MET A 18 4.24 -21.63 3.54
N ILE A 19 3.78 -20.73 2.67
CA ILE A 19 3.48 -19.33 3.05
C ILE A 19 2.21 -19.31 3.91
N GLN A 20 1.11 -19.91 3.43
CA GLN A 20 -0.17 -19.91 4.14
C GLN A 20 -0.12 -20.57 5.50
N LYS A 21 0.59 -21.70 5.62
CA LYS A 21 0.65 -22.47 6.87
C LYS A 21 1.51 -21.83 7.95
N HIS A 22 2.48 -21.01 7.56
CA HIS A 22 3.54 -20.54 8.46
C HIS A 22 3.72 -19.04 8.51
N THR A 23 2.98 -18.28 7.70
CA THR A 23 3.18 -16.83 7.59
C THR A 23 1.85 -16.11 7.60
N GLU A 24 1.65 -15.21 8.57
CA GLU A 24 0.55 -14.25 8.53
C GLU A 24 0.97 -13.14 7.56
N LEU A 25 0.28 -13.07 6.41
CA LEU A 25 0.54 -12.07 5.39
C LEU A 25 -0.12 -10.73 5.74
N PRO A 26 0.48 -9.61 5.32
CA PRO A 26 -0.17 -8.31 5.43
C PRO A 26 -1.43 -8.26 4.55
N SER A 27 -2.33 -7.31 4.87
CA SER A 27 -3.51 -7.06 4.04
C SER A 27 -3.10 -6.60 2.64
N PHE A 28 -3.82 -7.10 1.63
CA PHE A 28 -3.60 -6.69 0.25
C PHE A 28 -3.92 -5.19 0.06
N PRO A 29 -3.04 -4.40 -0.59
CA PRO A 29 -3.23 -2.94 -0.74
C PRO A 29 -4.20 -2.60 -1.89
N ASP A 30 -5.42 -3.15 -1.83
CA ASP A 30 -6.37 -3.19 -2.96
C ASP A 30 -6.74 -1.80 -3.49
N ALA A 31 -7.01 -0.85 -2.62
CA ALA A 31 -7.42 0.49 -3.05
C ALA A 31 -6.37 1.18 -3.94
N ARG A 32 -5.09 1.11 -3.57
CA ARG A 32 -3.99 1.72 -4.34
C ARG A 32 -3.69 0.96 -5.62
N VAL A 33 -3.74 -0.37 -5.58
CA VAL A 33 -3.51 -1.25 -6.74
C VAL A 33 -4.64 -1.09 -7.76
N HIS A 34 -5.88 -1.06 -7.32
CA HIS A 34 -7.04 -0.86 -8.18
C HIS A 34 -7.05 0.55 -8.77
N LEU A 35 -6.68 1.57 -7.97
CA LEU A 35 -6.53 2.94 -8.47
C LEU A 35 -5.49 2.99 -9.60
N LEU A 36 -4.30 2.38 -9.41
CA LEU A 36 -3.28 2.28 -10.45
C LEU A 36 -3.84 1.61 -11.72
N TYR A 37 -4.53 0.49 -11.56
CA TYR A 37 -5.14 -0.24 -12.67
C TYR A 37 -6.14 0.63 -13.45
N ILE A 38 -7.00 1.40 -12.75
CA ILE A 38 -7.95 2.34 -13.37
C ILE A 38 -7.21 3.37 -14.21
N PHE A 39 -6.19 4.02 -13.66
CA PHE A 39 -5.48 5.10 -14.34
C PHE A 39 -4.64 4.60 -15.52
N LEU A 40 -4.06 3.41 -15.44
CA LEU A 40 -3.34 2.80 -16.56
C LEU A 40 -4.26 2.36 -17.71
N ASN A 41 -5.52 1.99 -17.42
CA ASN A 41 -6.47 1.48 -18.43
C ASN A 41 -7.22 2.57 -19.21
N GLN A 42 -7.17 3.83 -18.80
CA GLN A 42 -8.06 4.86 -19.31
C GLN A 42 -7.32 6.03 -19.98
N GLY A 43 -6.13 5.81 -20.50
CA GLY A 43 -5.44 6.80 -21.34
C GLY A 43 -5.99 6.81 -22.77
N SER A 44 -6.06 7.99 -23.41
CA SER A 44 -6.35 8.15 -24.84
C SER A 44 -5.19 7.64 -25.72
N ARG A 45 -4.02 7.45 -25.16
CA ARG A 45 -2.89 6.78 -25.80
C ARG A 45 -3.23 5.29 -25.91
N LYS A 46 -2.74 4.63 -26.98
CA LYS A 46 -2.91 3.19 -27.24
C LYS A 46 -2.87 2.41 -25.93
N PRO A 47 -3.84 1.48 -25.68
CA PRO A 47 -3.86 0.70 -24.45
C PRO A 47 -2.45 0.15 -24.21
N LEU A 48 -1.89 0.45 -23.05
CA LEU A 48 -0.71 -0.22 -22.55
C LEU A 48 -1.14 -1.68 -22.41
N HIS A 49 -0.68 -2.59 -23.25
CA HIS A 49 -1.11 -4.00 -23.21
C HIS A 49 -0.71 -4.73 -21.93
N HIS A 50 -0.15 -4.01 -20.94
CA HIS A 50 0.47 -4.55 -19.73
C HIS A 50 -0.09 -3.96 -18.42
N GLU A 51 -1.26 -3.29 -18.43
CA GLU A 51 -1.84 -2.65 -17.24
C GLU A 51 -2.04 -3.64 -16.09
N GLU A 52 -2.56 -4.83 -16.43
CA GLU A 52 -2.78 -5.92 -15.48
C GLU A 52 -1.44 -6.43 -14.91
N LEU A 53 -0.43 -6.57 -15.76
CA LEU A 53 0.92 -6.97 -15.33
C LEU A 53 1.53 -5.92 -14.39
N TYR A 54 1.43 -4.64 -14.72
CA TYR A 54 2.01 -3.57 -13.90
C TYR A 54 1.33 -3.48 -12.53
N ALA A 55 0.01 -3.57 -12.48
CA ALA A 55 -0.72 -3.59 -11.23
C ALA A 55 -0.38 -4.84 -10.38
N LEU A 56 -0.28 -6.01 -11.03
CA LEU A 56 0.11 -7.28 -10.37
C LEU A 56 1.51 -7.18 -9.77
N VAL A 57 2.52 -6.79 -10.54
CA VAL A 57 3.90 -6.75 -10.06
C VAL A 57 4.09 -5.70 -8.96
N THR A 58 3.42 -4.55 -9.07
CA THR A 58 3.44 -3.51 -8.02
C THR A 58 2.83 -4.03 -6.73
N SER A 59 1.72 -4.76 -6.81
CA SER A 59 1.10 -5.37 -5.63
C SER A 59 2.00 -6.41 -4.96
N LEU A 60 2.69 -7.25 -5.75
CA LEU A 60 3.62 -8.25 -5.22
C LEU A 60 4.83 -7.59 -4.53
N VAL A 61 5.41 -6.54 -5.13
CA VAL A 61 6.49 -5.78 -4.50
C VAL A 61 6.01 -5.16 -3.19
N GLN A 62 4.83 -4.51 -3.19
CA GLN A 62 4.28 -3.91 -1.96
C GLN A 62 4.07 -4.97 -0.87
N MET A 63 3.46 -6.10 -1.21
CA MET A 63 3.26 -7.21 -0.26
C MET A 63 4.59 -7.75 0.27
N GLY A 64 5.63 -7.85 -0.57
CA GLY A 64 6.96 -8.24 -0.13
C GLY A 64 7.53 -7.29 0.92
N LEU A 65 7.48 -5.99 0.63
CA LEU A 65 7.93 -4.94 1.53
C LEU A 65 7.14 -4.90 2.85
N ASP A 66 5.82 -5.08 2.78
CA ASP A 66 4.96 -5.09 3.96
C ASP A 66 5.16 -6.37 4.79
N THR A 67 5.45 -7.51 4.14
CA THR A 67 5.77 -8.77 4.83
C THR A 67 7.05 -8.63 5.65
N HIS A 68 8.08 -7.99 5.12
CA HIS A 68 9.31 -7.70 5.87
C HIS A 68 9.06 -6.82 7.11
N GLU A 69 8.08 -5.91 7.08
CA GLU A 69 7.72 -5.09 8.23
C GLU A 69 6.98 -5.85 9.35
N THR A 70 6.42 -7.02 9.05
CA THR A 70 5.78 -7.87 10.08
C THR A 70 6.75 -8.75 10.85
N ILE A 71 8.06 -8.68 10.55
CA ILE A 71 9.07 -9.47 11.23
C ILE A 71 9.33 -8.89 12.62
N ASP A 72 8.94 -9.66 13.65
CA ASP A 72 9.19 -9.28 15.04
C ASP A 72 10.69 -9.30 15.36
N THR A 73 11.20 -8.18 15.89
CA THR A 73 12.58 -8.03 16.34
C THR A 73 12.74 -8.28 17.85
N VAL A 74 11.73 -8.85 18.51
CA VAL A 74 11.77 -9.08 19.97
C VAL A 74 12.92 -10.03 20.30
N GLU A 75 13.93 -9.48 20.93
CA GLU A 75 15.03 -10.24 21.53
C GLU A 75 14.47 -11.05 22.72
N GLY A 76 14.74 -12.35 22.74
CA GLY A 76 14.52 -13.18 23.92
C GLY A 76 13.68 -14.44 23.76
N SER A 77 12.91 -14.59 22.70
CA SER A 77 12.21 -15.85 22.46
C SER A 77 13.04 -16.74 21.53
N GLN A 78 13.81 -17.64 22.11
CA GLN A 78 14.58 -18.68 21.41
C GLN A 78 13.73 -19.94 21.10
N ALA A 79 12.41 -19.87 21.18
CA ALA A 79 11.57 -20.98 20.77
C ALA A 79 11.77 -21.25 19.28
N GLU A 80 12.21 -22.44 18.91
CA GLU A 80 12.52 -22.85 17.54
C GLU A 80 11.39 -22.51 16.55
N GLY A 81 10.13 -22.67 16.97
CA GLY A 81 8.97 -22.33 16.15
C GLY A 81 8.87 -20.84 15.78
N GLN A 82 9.22 -19.93 16.71
CA GLN A 82 9.19 -18.49 16.45
C GLN A 82 10.33 -18.05 15.53
N MET A 83 11.51 -18.64 15.70
CA MET A 83 12.64 -18.41 14.80
C MET A 83 12.28 -18.87 13.38
N ARG A 84 11.65 -20.02 13.23
CA ARG A 84 11.20 -20.57 11.95
C ARG A 84 10.15 -19.67 11.29
N CYS A 85 9.17 -19.16 12.05
CA CYS A 85 8.20 -18.18 11.52
C CYS A 85 8.87 -16.92 10.98
N ARG A 86 9.86 -16.36 11.70
CA ARG A 86 10.62 -15.19 11.22
C ARG A 86 11.38 -15.49 9.93
N GLN A 87 12.06 -16.63 9.85
CA GLN A 87 12.77 -17.04 8.63
C GLN A 87 11.82 -17.19 7.43
N LEU A 88 10.64 -17.79 7.64
CA LEU A 88 9.64 -17.95 6.59
C LEU A 88 9.03 -16.62 6.15
N LYS A 89 8.83 -15.65 7.05
CA LYS A 89 8.42 -14.29 6.68
C LYS A 89 9.47 -13.59 5.80
N VAL A 90 10.77 -13.71 6.13
CA VAL A 90 11.85 -13.18 5.28
C VAL A 90 11.78 -13.80 3.90
N LEU A 91 11.74 -15.14 3.82
CA LEU A 91 11.68 -15.85 2.55
C LEU A 91 10.42 -15.53 1.74
N ALA A 92 9.26 -15.35 2.39
CA ALA A 92 8.03 -14.96 1.73
C ALA A 92 8.14 -13.55 1.13
N GLY A 93 8.69 -12.58 1.87
CA GLY A 93 8.94 -11.23 1.37
C GLY A 93 9.90 -11.20 0.18
N ASP A 94 10.99 -11.96 0.25
CA ASP A 94 11.95 -12.12 -0.85
C ASP A 94 11.30 -12.79 -2.08
N TYR A 95 10.48 -13.81 -1.85
CA TYR A 95 9.73 -14.48 -2.91
C TYR A 95 8.82 -13.50 -3.65
N PHE A 96 7.99 -12.74 -2.94
CA PHE A 96 7.10 -11.75 -3.58
C PHE A 96 7.90 -10.68 -4.32
N SER A 97 8.94 -10.15 -3.68
CA SER A 97 9.79 -9.11 -4.29
C SER A 97 10.53 -9.62 -5.53
N SER A 98 10.92 -10.89 -5.59
CA SER A 98 11.61 -11.44 -6.77
C SER A 98 10.69 -11.66 -7.97
N ARG A 99 9.38 -11.85 -7.73
CA ARG A 99 8.41 -12.10 -8.81
C ARG A 99 8.25 -10.95 -9.78
N PHE A 100 8.36 -9.70 -9.31
CA PHE A 100 8.24 -8.57 -10.23
C PHE A 100 9.30 -8.62 -11.34
N TYR A 101 10.53 -8.95 -10.99
CA TYR A 101 11.61 -9.08 -11.97
C TYR A 101 11.36 -10.19 -12.98
N GLN A 102 10.97 -11.38 -12.50
CA GLN A 102 10.66 -12.52 -13.33
C GLN A 102 9.53 -12.22 -14.32
N LEU A 103 8.43 -11.67 -13.83
CA LEU A 103 7.25 -11.42 -14.66
C LEU A 103 7.48 -10.31 -15.69
N LEU A 104 8.16 -9.24 -15.32
CA LEU A 104 8.48 -8.13 -16.22
C LEU A 104 9.53 -8.52 -17.26
N SER A 105 10.57 -9.27 -16.86
CA SER A 105 11.62 -9.72 -17.79
C SER A 105 11.08 -10.70 -18.83
N ALA A 106 10.18 -11.60 -18.43
CA ALA A 106 9.50 -12.52 -19.36
C ALA A 106 8.67 -11.81 -20.43
N GLN A 107 8.23 -10.56 -20.15
CA GLN A 107 7.46 -9.71 -21.09
C GLN A 107 8.33 -8.60 -21.71
N GLY A 108 9.66 -8.62 -21.53
CA GLY A 108 10.58 -7.62 -22.08
C GLY A 108 10.40 -6.21 -21.50
N GLN A 109 9.76 -6.05 -20.31
CA GLN A 109 9.42 -4.76 -19.70
C GLN A 109 10.60 -4.18 -18.90
N ILE A 110 11.75 -4.00 -19.54
CA ILE A 110 13.01 -3.59 -18.89
C ILE A 110 12.92 -2.21 -18.25
N GLU A 111 12.22 -1.27 -18.90
CA GLU A 111 12.07 0.07 -18.36
C GLU A 111 11.24 0.08 -17.05
N VAL A 112 10.21 -0.77 -16.96
CA VAL A 112 9.42 -0.89 -15.73
C VAL A 112 10.24 -1.57 -14.61
N ILE A 113 11.10 -2.54 -14.95
CA ILE A 113 12.07 -3.10 -14.00
C ILE A 113 12.95 -1.98 -13.42
N ARG A 114 13.51 -1.12 -14.29
CA ARG A 114 14.35 0.01 -13.86
C ARG A 114 13.59 0.97 -12.94
N LEU A 115 12.38 1.36 -13.31
CA LEU A 115 11.53 2.28 -12.53
C LEU A 115 11.20 1.70 -11.14
N LEU A 116 10.73 0.46 -11.07
CA LEU A 116 10.39 -0.18 -9.80
C LEU A 116 11.63 -0.42 -8.94
N SER A 117 12.74 -0.86 -9.52
CA SER A 117 13.99 -1.07 -8.78
C SER A 117 14.49 0.24 -8.15
N GLN A 118 14.45 1.35 -8.89
CA GLN A 118 14.80 2.66 -8.33
C GLN A 118 13.84 3.06 -7.21
N SER A 119 12.53 2.87 -7.42
CA SER A 119 11.51 3.20 -6.42
C SER A 119 11.66 2.37 -5.13
N ILE A 120 12.04 1.09 -5.23
CA ILE A 120 12.33 0.22 -4.08
C ILE A 120 13.55 0.74 -3.31
N CYS A 121 14.62 1.14 -4.00
CA CYS A 121 15.80 1.72 -3.35
C CYS A 121 15.45 3.00 -2.59
N ASP A 122 14.74 3.93 -3.24
CA ASP A 122 14.32 5.18 -2.64
C ASP A 122 13.41 4.97 -1.43
N LEU A 123 12.46 4.02 -1.53
CA LEU A 123 11.57 3.64 -0.45
C LEU A 123 12.35 3.11 0.75
N ASN A 124 13.31 2.21 0.54
CA ASN A 124 14.13 1.66 1.62
C ASN A 124 14.97 2.74 2.32
N ILE A 125 15.56 3.69 1.56
CA ILE A 125 16.26 4.85 2.13
C ILE A 125 15.30 5.68 2.99
N GLN A 126 14.09 5.96 2.50
CA GLN A 126 13.10 6.73 3.26
C GLN A 126 12.65 5.98 4.52
N LYS A 127 12.48 4.65 4.47
CA LYS A 127 12.17 3.81 5.64
C LYS A 127 13.27 3.90 6.69
N MET A 128 14.54 3.76 6.30
CA MET A 128 15.67 3.89 7.23
C MET A 128 15.68 5.27 7.90
N ASN A 129 15.44 6.34 7.14
CA ASN A 129 15.33 7.69 7.67
C ASN A 129 14.15 7.85 8.65
N LEU A 130 13.00 7.23 8.36
CA LEU A 130 11.84 7.22 9.26
C LEU A 130 12.19 6.52 10.57
N TYR A 131 12.77 5.33 10.53
CA TYR A 131 13.14 4.57 11.72
C TYR A 131 14.19 5.30 12.58
N SER A 132 15.19 5.94 11.95
CA SER A 132 16.16 6.77 12.65
C SER A 132 15.49 7.93 13.41
N LYS A 133 14.53 8.61 12.78
CA LYS A 133 13.76 9.68 13.42
C LYS A 133 12.86 9.19 14.56
N ILE A 134 12.22 8.01 14.39
CA ILE A 134 11.43 7.38 15.46
C ILE A 134 12.34 7.09 16.66
N SER A 135 13.48 6.46 16.45
CA SER A 135 14.44 6.11 17.52
C SER A 135 14.93 7.35 18.27
N SER A 136 14.97 8.48 17.61
CA SER A 136 15.38 9.76 18.22
C SER A 136 14.21 10.52 18.89
N SER A 137 12.99 9.98 18.84
CA SER A 137 11.76 10.63 19.36
C SER A 137 11.52 12.06 18.83
N LEU A 138 11.96 12.34 17.60
CA LEU A 138 11.93 13.68 17.00
C LEU A 138 10.67 13.96 16.16
N LEU A 139 9.75 13.01 16.05
CA LEU A 139 8.58 13.13 15.16
C LEU A 139 7.31 13.52 15.92
N SER A 140 6.61 14.55 15.42
CA SER A 140 5.21 14.76 15.76
C SER A 140 4.33 13.68 15.09
N ALA A 141 3.12 13.48 15.62
CA ALA A 141 2.12 12.58 15.03
C ALA A 141 1.83 12.90 13.56
N GLU A 142 1.69 14.18 13.23
CA GLU A 142 1.44 14.63 11.87
C GLU A 142 2.62 14.36 10.92
N GLN A 143 3.85 14.64 11.38
CA GLN A 143 5.06 14.34 10.60
C GLN A 143 5.20 12.85 10.34
N TYR A 144 4.92 12.02 11.34
CA TYR A 144 4.94 10.56 11.22
C TYR A 144 3.94 10.07 10.17
N LEU A 145 2.67 10.47 10.28
CA LEU A 145 1.63 10.09 9.32
C LEU A 145 1.99 10.54 7.90
N ARG A 146 2.49 11.77 7.74
CA ARG A 146 2.92 12.28 6.43
C ARG A 146 4.02 11.42 5.81
N LEU A 147 5.03 11.03 6.58
CA LEU A 147 6.12 10.18 6.10
C LEU A 147 5.63 8.77 5.75
N LYS A 148 4.73 8.19 6.54
CA LYS A 148 4.10 6.89 6.24
C LYS A 148 3.30 6.94 4.94
N VAL A 149 2.53 8.01 4.71
CA VAL A 149 1.79 8.21 3.45
C VAL A 149 2.75 8.30 2.26
N GLN A 150 3.85 9.03 2.37
CA GLN A 150 4.86 9.12 1.32
C GLN A 150 5.46 7.75 0.98
N LEU A 151 5.76 6.94 1.98
CA LEU A 151 6.23 5.56 1.79
C LEU A 151 5.20 4.70 1.05
N ASN A 152 3.92 4.80 1.44
CA ASN A 152 2.83 4.05 0.81
C ASN A 152 2.55 4.48 -0.64
N MET A 153 2.92 5.68 -1.03
CA MET A 153 2.79 6.19 -2.40
C MET A 153 3.95 5.80 -3.31
N GLN A 154 5.15 5.58 -2.77
CA GLN A 154 6.42 5.60 -3.50
C GLN A 154 6.44 4.66 -4.72
N LEU A 155 6.04 3.40 -4.56
CA LEU A 155 6.02 2.44 -5.68
C LEU A 155 5.03 2.85 -6.77
N PHE A 156 3.89 3.36 -6.39
CA PHE A 156 2.82 3.73 -7.31
C PHE A 156 3.15 5.01 -8.10
N LEU A 157 3.85 5.95 -7.47
CA LEU A 157 4.31 7.19 -8.14
C LEU A 157 5.26 6.93 -9.30
N SER A 158 5.97 5.80 -9.32
CA SER A 158 6.85 5.41 -10.43
C SER A 158 6.13 5.30 -11.77
N PHE A 159 4.82 5.09 -11.78
CA PHE A 159 3.98 5.01 -12.97
C PHE A 159 3.44 6.37 -13.46
N THR A 160 3.63 7.44 -12.70
CA THR A 160 3.16 8.78 -13.10
C THR A 160 3.60 9.19 -14.51
N PRO A 161 4.86 8.96 -14.96
CA PRO A 161 5.28 9.33 -16.32
C PRO A 161 4.60 8.53 -17.44
N MET A 162 3.96 7.41 -17.11
CA MET A 162 3.20 6.59 -18.07
C MET A 162 1.78 7.07 -18.29
N LEU A 163 1.28 7.94 -17.40
CA LEU A 163 -0.05 8.52 -17.47
C LEU A 163 -0.05 9.77 -18.37
N GLU A 164 -1.21 10.10 -18.92
CA GLU A 164 -1.39 11.35 -19.63
C GLU A 164 -1.19 12.56 -18.69
N GLU A 165 -0.53 13.59 -19.17
CA GLU A 165 -0.19 14.77 -18.38
C GLU A 165 -1.44 15.41 -17.72
N SER A 166 -2.56 15.43 -18.46
CA SER A 166 -3.85 15.97 -18.00
C SER A 166 -4.41 15.29 -16.75
N VAL A 167 -4.02 14.04 -16.47
CA VAL A 167 -4.54 13.26 -15.33
C VAL A 167 -3.53 13.02 -14.23
N GLN A 168 -2.26 13.39 -14.42
CA GLN A 168 -1.21 13.14 -13.44
C GLN A 168 -1.47 13.85 -12.10
N GLY A 169 -1.96 15.08 -12.13
CA GLY A 169 -2.31 15.82 -10.91
C GLY A 169 -3.40 15.11 -10.11
N LEU A 170 -4.46 14.69 -10.78
CA LEU A 170 -5.56 13.95 -10.15
C LEU A 170 -5.11 12.58 -9.63
N TRP A 171 -4.28 11.88 -10.40
CA TRP A 171 -3.66 10.62 -9.96
C TRP A 171 -2.91 10.78 -8.65
N GLN A 172 -2.03 11.78 -8.56
CA GLN A 172 -1.23 12.02 -7.36
C GLN A 172 -2.09 12.42 -6.16
N GLU A 173 -3.13 13.21 -6.37
CA GLU A 173 -4.09 13.60 -5.34
C GLU A 173 -4.83 12.39 -4.79
N LEU A 174 -5.47 11.59 -5.65
CA LEU A 174 -6.23 10.42 -5.23
C LEU A 174 -5.31 9.35 -4.61
N LEU A 175 -4.13 9.13 -5.18
CA LEU A 175 -3.15 8.20 -4.59
C LEU A 175 -2.76 8.63 -3.18
N ARG A 176 -2.58 9.93 -2.93
CA ARG A 176 -2.27 10.45 -1.59
C ARG A 176 -3.42 10.21 -0.63
N GLU A 177 -4.65 10.49 -1.03
CA GLU A 177 -5.82 10.32 -0.16
C GLU A 177 -6.07 8.83 0.16
N PHE A 178 -6.01 7.93 -0.81
CA PHE A 178 -6.13 6.49 -0.55
C PHE A 178 -4.96 5.93 0.26
N SER A 179 -3.72 6.42 0.04
CA SER A 179 -2.58 6.05 0.87
C SER A 179 -2.72 6.54 2.31
N LEU A 180 -3.38 7.69 2.52
CA LEU A 180 -3.69 8.19 3.85
C LEU A 180 -4.76 7.32 4.51
N CYS A 181 -5.84 6.92 3.81
CA CYS A 181 -6.83 5.99 4.33
C CYS A 181 -6.18 4.67 4.78
N ASP A 182 -5.35 4.06 3.93
CA ASP A 182 -4.63 2.82 4.27
C ASP A 182 -3.74 3.00 5.51
N THR A 183 -3.00 4.13 5.57
CA THR A 183 -2.14 4.44 6.71
C THR A 183 -2.95 4.58 8.01
N LEU A 184 -4.05 5.33 7.97
CA LEU A 184 -4.92 5.53 9.14
C LEU A 184 -5.55 4.23 9.62
N MET A 185 -5.94 3.34 8.69
CA MET A 185 -6.47 2.01 9.01
C MET A 185 -5.42 1.12 9.69
N GLN A 186 -4.18 1.12 9.17
CA GLN A 186 -3.07 0.39 9.78
C GLN A 186 -2.78 0.89 11.20
N GLU A 187 -2.81 2.22 11.40
CA GLU A 187 -2.58 2.83 12.70
C GLU A 187 -3.73 2.52 13.68
N LEU A 188 -4.99 2.57 13.24
CA LEU A 188 -6.15 2.17 14.03
C LEU A 188 -6.07 0.70 14.47
N TYR A 189 -5.70 -0.18 13.54
CA TYR A 189 -5.49 -1.59 13.85
C TYR A 189 -4.37 -1.79 14.88
N ALA A 190 -3.27 -1.05 14.75
CA ALA A 190 -2.16 -1.11 15.71
C ALA A 190 -2.56 -0.61 17.10
N VAL A 191 -3.36 0.46 17.19
CA VAL A 191 -3.88 0.98 18.47
C VAL A 191 -4.81 -0.05 19.14
N ASN A 192 -5.67 -0.71 18.37
CA ASN A 192 -6.63 -1.69 18.89
C ASN A 192 -5.97 -2.99 19.36
N LYS A 193 -4.82 -3.38 18.80
CA LYS A 193 -4.04 -4.57 19.25
C LYS A 193 -3.29 -4.34 20.58
N GLY A 194 -3.31 -3.13 21.13
CA GLY A 194 -2.64 -2.79 22.38
C GLY A 194 -1.20 -2.29 22.22
N PRO A 195 -0.50 -1.97 23.30
CA PRO A 195 0.77 -1.25 23.31
C PRO A 195 1.95 -2.13 22.82
N ARG A 196 2.01 -2.41 21.52
CA ARG A 196 3.18 -3.05 20.88
C ARG A 196 4.16 -2.05 20.27
N ARG A 197 3.96 -0.75 20.48
CA ARG A 197 4.86 0.25 19.92
C ARG A 197 6.13 0.31 20.72
N SER A 198 7.25 0.11 20.05
CA SER A 198 8.57 0.39 20.60
C SER A 198 8.68 1.87 21.01
N VAL A 199 9.56 2.14 21.95
CA VAL A 199 9.88 3.51 22.40
C VAL A 199 10.19 4.39 21.19
N GLY A 200 9.64 5.61 21.15
CA GLY A 200 9.92 6.61 20.11
C GLY A 200 8.79 6.84 19.09
N TYR A 201 7.81 5.95 19.00
CA TYR A 201 6.64 6.22 18.15
C TYR A 201 5.76 7.32 18.74
N PRO A 202 5.30 8.29 17.92
CA PRO A 202 4.40 9.32 18.42
C PRO A 202 3.05 8.71 18.82
N PHE A 203 2.48 9.21 19.90
CA PHE A 203 1.14 8.80 20.32
C PHE A 203 0.08 9.50 19.44
N ILE A 204 -0.86 8.71 18.93
CA ILE A 204 -2.05 9.19 18.21
C ILE A 204 -3.25 8.43 18.77
N SER A 205 -4.26 9.15 19.22
CA SER A 205 -5.47 8.52 19.75
C SER A 205 -6.30 7.88 18.65
N GLY A 206 -7.03 6.81 18.97
CA GLY A 206 -7.96 6.18 18.04
C GLY A 206 -9.05 7.15 17.54
N VAL A 207 -9.52 8.06 18.40
CA VAL A 207 -10.48 9.11 18.03
C VAL A 207 -9.90 10.04 16.97
N GLU A 208 -8.68 10.55 17.15
CA GLU A 208 -8.01 11.42 16.18
C GLU A 208 -7.81 10.73 14.84
N LEU A 209 -7.41 9.45 14.85
CA LEU A 209 -7.24 8.65 13.63
C LEU A 209 -8.57 8.46 12.89
N MET A 210 -9.66 8.19 13.63
CA MET A 210 -11.01 8.06 13.07
C MET A 210 -11.51 9.35 12.43
N ASP A 211 -11.31 10.48 13.09
CA ASP A 211 -11.73 11.78 12.57
C ASP A 211 -10.95 12.14 11.31
N LYS A 212 -9.63 11.91 11.30
CA LYS A 212 -8.81 12.09 10.09
C LYS A 212 -9.27 11.17 8.95
N LEU A 213 -9.65 9.93 9.23
CA LEU A 213 -10.15 8.98 8.23
C LEU A 213 -11.47 9.47 7.63
N ARG A 214 -12.45 9.89 8.45
CA ARG A 214 -13.72 10.45 7.99
C ARG A 214 -13.53 11.67 7.10
N HIS A 215 -12.68 12.61 7.52
CA HIS A 215 -12.35 13.80 6.71
C HIS A 215 -11.70 13.43 5.38
N THR A 216 -10.81 12.45 5.36
CA THR A 216 -10.16 11.99 4.14
C THR A 216 -11.15 11.36 3.16
N ILE A 217 -12.06 10.50 3.65
CA ILE A 217 -13.14 9.92 2.82
C ILE A 217 -14.04 11.02 2.23
N THR A 218 -14.42 12.01 3.04
CA THR A 218 -15.23 13.14 2.55
C THR A 218 -14.51 13.94 1.45
N ARG A 219 -13.19 14.15 1.57
CA ARG A 219 -12.41 14.81 0.51
C ARG A 219 -12.38 13.99 -0.77
N ILE A 220 -12.18 12.68 -0.69
CA ILE A 220 -12.23 11.81 -1.87
C ILE A 220 -13.61 11.91 -2.54
N GLN A 221 -14.69 11.81 -1.77
CA GLN A 221 -16.06 11.93 -2.28
C GLN A 221 -16.29 13.26 -2.99
N TYR A 222 -15.82 14.37 -2.40
CA TYR A 222 -15.89 15.70 -3.00
C TYR A 222 -15.10 15.77 -4.33
N THR A 223 -13.87 15.27 -4.35
CA THR A 223 -13.04 15.21 -5.57
C THR A 223 -13.74 14.41 -6.68
N LEU A 224 -14.38 13.29 -6.33
CA LEU A 224 -15.15 12.48 -7.28
C LEU A 224 -16.41 13.18 -7.80
N GLN A 225 -17.10 13.94 -6.95
CA GLN A 225 -18.30 14.71 -7.35
C GLN A 225 -17.95 15.86 -8.33
N VAL A 226 -16.89 16.61 -8.04
CA VAL A 226 -16.43 17.72 -8.88
C VAL A 226 -16.02 17.24 -10.27
N ASN A 227 -15.47 16.04 -10.38
CA ASN A 227 -14.97 15.48 -11.62
C ASN A 227 -15.93 14.45 -12.26
N ASN A 228 -17.21 14.44 -11.91
CA ASN A 228 -18.21 13.38 -12.20
C ASN A 228 -18.47 13.10 -13.70
N SER A 229 -17.97 13.92 -14.63
CA SER A 229 -18.10 13.70 -16.08
C SER A 229 -17.24 12.55 -16.62
N ASP A 230 -16.28 12.06 -15.88
CA ASP A 230 -15.35 11.01 -16.29
C ASP A 230 -15.78 9.62 -15.74
N MET A 231 -15.91 8.63 -16.61
CA MET A 231 -16.28 7.27 -16.24
C MET A 231 -15.34 6.64 -15.20
N ARG A 232 -14.10 7.13 -15.08
CA ARG A 232 -13.12 6.70 -14.06
C ARG A 232 -13.68 6.84 -12.66
N PHE A 233 -14.41 7.91 -12.38
CA PHE A 233 -14.88 8.25 -11.05
C PHE A 233 -15.90 7.27 -10.49
N ARG A 234 -16.68 6.59 -11.34
CA ARG A 234 -17.56 5.50 -10.89
C ARG A 234 -16.74 4.32 -10.36
N ALA A 235 -15.68 3.95 -11.07
CA ALA A 235 -14.80 2.86 -10.64
C ALA A 235 -14.01 3.24 -9.36
N VAL A 236 -13.51 4.48 -9.30
CA VAL A 236 -12.81 4.99 -8.09
C VAL A 236 -13.76 5.08 -6.89
N GLY A 237 -15.04 5.42 -7.10
CA GLY A 237 -16.05 5.44 -6.04
C GLY A 237 -16.22 4.08 -5.33
N GLN A 238 -16.10 2.98 -6.06
CA GLN A 238 -16.16 1.63 -5.49
C GLN A 238 -14.98 1.33 -4.54
N LEU A 239 -13.84 2.01 -4.72
CA LEU A 239 -12.69 1.86 -3.82
C LEU A 239 -12.94 2.41 -2.41
N LEU A 240 -14.01 3.17 -2.22
CA LEU A 240 -14.42 3.66 -0.90
C LEU A 240 -15.23 2.65 -0.08
N GLU A 241 -15.73 1.57 -0.70
CA GLU A 241 -16.56 0.58 -0.01
C GLU A 241 -15.88 -0.01 1.24
N PRO A 242 -14.58 -0.39 1.22
CA PRO A 242 -13.92 -0.90 2.43
C PRO A 242 -13.85 0.09 3.59
N PHE A 243 -13.93 1.39 3.29
CA PHE A 243 -13.87 2.46 4.29
C PHE A 243 -15.26 2.92 4.74
N ALA A 244 -16.34 2.51 4.08
CA ALA A 244 -17.70 2.97 4.37
C ALA A 244 -18.18 2.62 5.79
N SER A 245 -17.75 1.48 6.36
CA SER A 245 -18.07 1.07 7.73
C SER A 245 -17.58 2.07 8.77
N TYR A 246 -16.54 2.84 8.48
CA TYR A 246 -15.95 3.83 9.36
C TYR A 246 -16.65 5.21 9.31
N GLN A 247 -17.51 5.45 8.32
CA GLN A 247 -18.31 6.67 8.24
C GLN A 247 -19.49 6.66 9.23
N ASN A 248 -20.06 5.48 9.50
CA ASN A 248 -21.33 5.31 10.21
C ASN A 248 -21.18 4.93 11.70
N VAL A 249 -19.98 4.84 12.23
CA VAL A 249 -19.77 4.67 13.67
C VAL A 249 -20.06 6.01 14.34
N SER A 250 -21.35 6.30 14.49
CA SER A 250 -21.84 7.35 15.38
C SER A 250 -21.41 7.00 16.80
N GLU A 251 -20.95 8.01 17.50
CA GLU A 251 -20.67 8.02 18.93
C GLU A 251 -21.70 7.19 19.71
N THR A 252 -21.36 5.95 20.01
CA THR A 252 -21.94 5.19 21.11
C THR A 252 -20.84 5.08 22.15
N VAL A 253 -20.75 6.11 22.95
CA VAL A 253 -20.16 6.08 24.29
C VAL A 253 -21.24 6.17 25.29
#